data_b78f030cfe71b3dfd3a70175ec73efb4
#
_entry.id   b78f030cfe71b3dfd3a70175ec73efb4
#
_cell.length_a   1.000
_cell.length_b   1.000
_cell.length_c   1.000
_cell.angle_alpha   90.00
_cell.angle_beta   90.00
_cell.angle_gamma   90.00
#
_symmetry.space_group_name_H-M   'P 1'
#
loop_
_entity.id
_entity.type
_entity.pdbx_description
1 polymer ?
#
loop_
_entity_poly.entity_id
_entity_poly.type
_entity_poly.pdbx_seq_one_letter_code
_entity_poly.pdbx_strand_id
1 'polypeptide(L)'
;MNEPFEGDVIIANPYAVAPAQGVSMQDTQRHDSGNALAANAEARVVAEVKAQVLMARQFPRDEQMAAEKILRECARPTLADAAVYTFPRGKETVTGPSIRLAEVLARNWGNCTFGYEVLERRQDNHGVGYSVIRAYAWDLETNMYISRQFELKHWRTTKSGGYKLTDDRDIYELEANMASRRIRACILQMVPGDVTQIAVAACRKTASSGLAEKMADKEQREKLISATVRIYERMGISLADLEDYLNAKKQDWSADHMLRLKELKNSIDDGVLPIGEVFPHLAGNDKNATVSKEQAVALMEAAKATGRQGEISDALKKAGIAKFADTPAARYEEVKSLIASFGTQEQPAKIEGGSDKPVPSEGKEK
;
A
#
# COMPACT_ATOMS: atom_id res chain seq x y z
N MET A 1 43.85 -14.24 42.67
CA MET A 1 42.52 -14.20 43.29
C MET A 1 41.80 -13.03 42.63
N ASN A 2 40.97 -13.37 41.65
CA ASN A 2 40.11 -12.38 41.02
C ASN A 2 38.68 -12.74 41.41
N GLU A 3 38.06 -11.86 42.17
CA GLU A 3 36.65 -11.96 42.51
C GLU A 3 35.76 -11.71 41.26
N PRO A 4 34.66 -12.41 41.11
CA PRO A 4 33.72 -12.15 40.02
C PRO A 4 32.92 -10.88 40.28
N PHE A 5 32.79 -10.05 39.26
CA PHE A 5 31.98 -8.85 39.23
C PHE A 5 30.51 -9.24 39.21
N GLU A 6 29.84 -9.27 40.37
CA GLU A 6 28.38 -9.30 40.45
C GLU A 6 27.87 -7.85 40.29
N GLY A 7 27.60 -7.48 39.04
CA GLY A 7 26.90 -6.27 38.72
C GLY A 7 25.54 -6.64 38.16
N ASP A 8 24.49 -6.45 38.95
CA ASP A 8 23.10 -6.53 38.47
C ASP A 8 22.89 -5.52 37.34
N VAL A 9 22.90 -6.00 36.11
CA VAL A 9 22.50 -5.17 34.95
C VAL A 9 21.00 -5.03 34.99
N ILE A 10 20.52 -3.92 35.57
CA ILE A 10 19.11 -3.51 35.47
C ILE A 10 18.85 -3.12 34.02
N ILE A 11 18.41 -4.07 33.22
CA ILE A 11 17.89 -3.79 31.88
C ILE A 11 16.52 -3.12 32.12
N ALA A 12 16.44 -1.80 31.92
CA ALA A 12 15.15 -1.10 31.90
C ALA A 12 14.24 -1.77 30.86
N ASN A 13 13.18 -2.41 31.33
CA ASN A 13 12.23 -3.08 30.47
C ASN A 13 11.49 -2.04 29.61
N PRO A 14 11.67 -1.97 28.27
CA PRO A 14 10.97 -1.01 27.44
C PRO A 14 9.45 -1.27 27.36
N TYR A 15 8.97 -2.34 28.01
CA TYR A 15 7.57 -2.74 28.07
C TYR A 15 6.94 -2.58 29.45
N ALA A 16 7.59 -1.90 30.39
CA ALA A 16 7.03 -1.66 31.71
C ALA A 16 5.84 -0.69 31.63
N VAL A 17 4.65 -1.22 31.75
CA VAL A 17 3.43 -0.43 31.99
C VAL A 17 3.39 -0.09 33.47
N ALA A 18 3.32 1.21 33.81
CA ALA A 18 3.18 1.67 35.19
C ALA A 18 1.88 1.10 35.82
N PRO A 19 1.91 0.63 37.06
CA PRO A 19 0.72 0.12 37.71
C PRO A 19 -0.28 1.25 38.01
N ALA A 20 -1.52 1.07 37.60
CA ALA A 20 -2.63 1.96 37.94
C ALA A 20 -2.95 1.85 39.43
N GLN A 21 -3.00 2.99 40.12
CA GLN A 21 -3.41 3.04 41.53
C GLN A 21 -4.92 3.06 41.68
N GLY A 22 -5.42 2.14 42.49
CA GLY A 22 -6.67 2.28 43.24
C GLY A 22 -7.90 1.59 42.67
N VAL A 23 -8.19 0.34 43.10
CA VAL A 23 -9.50 -0.31 42.99
C VAL A 23 -9.86 -1.01 44.33
N SER A 24 -11.15 -0.92 44.74
CA SER A 24 -11.69 -1.37 46.02
C SER A 24 -11.82 -2.89 46.14
N MET A 25 -11.82 -3.39 47.39
CA MET A 25 -11.68 -4.79 47.80
C MET A 25 -12.83 -5.78 47.45
N GLN A 26 -13.79 -5.45 46.59
CA GLN A 26 -14.89 -6.38 46.27
C GLN A 26 -14.76 -7.04 44.85
N ASP A 27 -13.74 -6.68 44.08
CA ASP A 27 -13.51 -7.22 42.74
C ASP A 27 -12.30 -8.19 42.63
N THR A 28 -11.76 -8.58 43.79
CA THR A 28 -10.45 -9.26 43.90
C THR A 28 -10.37 -10.65 43.25
N GLN A 29 -11.46 -11.39 43.10
CA GLN A 29 -11.37 -12.75 42.52
C GLN A 29 -11.38 -12.81 41.02
N ARG A 30 -11.90 -11.82 40.29
CA ARG A 30 -11.81 -11.73 38.84
C ARG A 30 -10.53 -11.01 38.38
N HIS A 31 -9.98 -10.12 39.20
CA HIS A 31 -8.72 -9.40 38.89
C HIS A 31 -7.48 -10.29 39.08
N ASP A 32 -7.51 -11.30 39.94
CA ASP A 32 -6.34 -12.13 40.23
C ASP A 32 -5.94 -13.03 39.04
N SER A 33 -6.94 -13.58 38.32
CA SER A 33 -6.69 -14.37 37.14
C SER A 33 -6.17 -13.54 35.95
N GLY A 34 -6.67 -12.32 35.76
CA GLY A 34 -6.22 -11.39 34.75
C GLY A 34 -4.79 -10.89 35.03
N ASN A 35 -4.44 -10.65 36.25
CA ASN A 35 -3.11 -10.22 36.67
C ASN A 35 -2.08 -11.36 36.53
N ALA A 36 -2.47 -12.60 36.87
CA ALA A 36 -1.61 -13.78 36.67
C ALA A 36 -1.36 -14.09 35.18
N LEU A 37 -2.36 -13.92 34.31
CA LEU A 37 -2.20 -14.09 32.89
C LEU A 37 -1.29 -13.01 32.28
N ALA A 38 -1.44 -11.75 32.69
CA ALA A 38 -0.58 -10.66 32.26
C ALA A 38 0.87 -10.87 32.73
N ALA A 39 1.09 -11.24 33.99
CA ALA A 39 2.41 -11.53 34.54
C ALA A 39 3.08 -12.73 33.83
N ASN A 40 2.32 -13.78 33.51
CA ASN A 40 2.83 -14.91 32.75
C ASN A 40 3.19 -14.53 31.31
N ALA A 41 2.38 -13.68 30.66
CA ALA A 41 2.67 -13.18 29.32
C ALA A 41 3.95 -12.31 29.32
N GLU A 42 4.10 -11.43 30.30
CA GLU A 42 5.32 -10.63 30.48
C GLU A 42 6.56 -11.50 30.72
N ALA A 43 6.47 -12.44 31.67
CA ALA A 43 7.56 -13.38 31.96
C ALA A 43 7.98 -14.19 30.72
N ARG A 44 7.01 -14.60 29.91
CA ARG A 44 7.26 -15.31 28.64
C ARG A 44 8.01 -14.43 27.66
N VAL A 45 7.57 -13.20 27.43
CA VAL A 45 8.23 -12.25 26.53
C VAL A 45 9.67 -11.96 26.97
N VAL A 46 9.88 -11.74 28.26
CA VAL A 46 11.22 -11.54 28.84
C VAL A 46 12.11 -12.78 28.63
N ALA A 47 11.57 -13.97 28.86
CA ALA A 47 12.33 -15.22 28.65
C ALA A 47 12.69 -15.44 27.17
N GLU A 48 11.77 -15.13 26.26
CA GLU A 48 11.99 -15.23 24.82
C GLU A 48 13.08 -14.26 24.35
N VAL A 49 13.02 -12.98 24.77
CA VAL A 49 14.04 -11.98 24.46
C VAL A 49 15.40 -12.40 25.01
N LYS A 50 15.48 -12.87 26.28
CA LYS A 50 16.72 -13.36 26.87
C LYS A 50 17.30 -14.53 26.06
N ALA A 51 16.45 -15.49 25.66
CA ALA A 51 16.87 -16.64 24.88
C ALA A 51 17.44 -16.19 23.52
N GLN A 52 16.77 -15.28 22.83
CA GLN A 52 17.25 -14.73 21.53
C GLN A 52 18.62 -14.06 21.66
N VAL A 53 18.81 -13.20 22.67
CA VAL A 53 20.08 -12.52 22.90
C VAL A 53 21.18 -13.51 23.28
N LEU A 54 20.89 -14.51 24.12
CA LEU A 54 21.86 -15.54 24.47
C LEU A 54 22.27 -16.36 23.26
N MET A 55 21.32 -16.77 22.42
CA MET A 55 21.60 -17.50 21.18
C MET A 55 22.45 -16.67 20.21
N ALA A 56 22.14 -15.41 20.03
CA ALA A 56 22.92 -14.50 19.18
C ALA A 56 24.37 -14.37 19.65
N ARG A 57 24.58 -14.29 20.96
CA ARG A 57 25.94 -14.22 21.55
C ARG A 57 26.68 -15.54 21.49
N GLN A 58 25.98 -16.66 21.62
CA GLN A 58 26.59 -18.00 21.53
C GLN A 58 26.97 -18.37 20.11
N PHE A 59 26.20 -17.89 19.13
CA PHE A 59 26.41 -18.14 17.71
C PHE A 59 26.53 -16.80 16.98
N PRO A 60 27.63 -16.05 17.18
CA PRO A 60 27.81 -14.78 16.53
C PRO A 60 27.85 -14.92 15.02
N ARG A 61 27.42 -13.90 14.32
CA ARG A 61 27.46 -13.89 12.86
C ARG A 61 28.90 -13.89 12.36
N ASP A 62 29.08 -14.57 11.25
CA ASP A 62 30.22 -14.34 10.38
C ASP A 62 29.80 -13.33 9.31
N GLU A 63 30.33 -12.12 9.41
CA GLU A 63 29.95 -11.00 8.52
C GLU A 63 30.32 -11.27 7.06
N GLN A 64 31.45 -11.97 6.81
CA GLN A 64 31.84 -12.35 5.46
C GLN A 64 30.86 -13.36 4.87
N MET A 65 30.55 -14.40 5.62
CA MET A 65 29.57 -15.42 5.19
C MET A 65 28.18 -14.80 5.02
N ALA A 66 27.78 -13.86 5.87
CA ALA A 66 26.50 -13.13 5.73
C ALA A 66 26.46 -12.31 4.44
N ALA A 67 27.53 -11.56 4.13
CA ALA A 67 27.66 -10.82 2.89
C ALA A 67 27.62 -11.73 1.66
N GLU A 68 28.30 -12.87 1.67
CA GLU A 68 28.26 -13.85 0.59
C GLU A 68 26.85 -14.45 0.38
N LYS A 69 26.11 -14.73 1.47
CA LYS A 69 24.70 -15.17 1.39
C LYS A 69 23.82 -14.09 0.76
N ILE A 70 23.99 -12.85 1.15
CA ILE A 70 23.28 -11.69 0.57
C ILE A 70 23.55 -11.62 -0.94
N LEU A 71 24.81 -11.72 -1.38
CA LEU A 71 25.15 -11.66 -2.79
C LEU A 71 24.55 -12.82 -3.60
N ARG A 72 24.50 -14.02 -3.03
CA ARG A 72 23.82 -15.16 -3.67
C ARG A 72 22.32 -14.93 -3.85
N GLU A 73 21.67 -14.34 -2.86
CA GLU A 73 20.25 -13.95 -3.00
C GLU A 73 20.08 -12.88 -4.08
N CYS A 74 20.96 -11.87 -4.13
CA CYS A 74 20.93 -10.82 -5.14
C CYS A 74 21.15 -11.31 -6.59
N ALA A 75 21.75 -12.50 -6.76
CA ALA A 75 21.87 -13.14 -8.07
C ALA A 75 20.56 -13.77 -8.56
N ARG A 76 19.52 -13.85 -7.73
CA ARG A 76 18.21 -14.39 -8.12
C ARG A 76 17.41 -13.34 -8.90
N PRO A 77 16.96 -13.61 -10.13
CA PRO A 77 16.23 -12.62 -10.94
C PRO A 77 14.97 -12.09 -10.26
N THR A 78 14.23 -12.95 -9.56
CA THR A 78 12.99 -12.55 -8.87
C THR A 78 13.21 -11.51 -7.78
N LEU A 79 14.29 -11.62 -7.01
CA LEU A 79 14.68 -10.61 -6.05
C LEU A 79 15.22 -9.37 -6.76
N ALA A 80 16.17 -9.54 -7.68
CA ALA A 80 16.80 -8.43 -8.41
C ALA A 80 15.78 -7.51 -9.08
N ASP A 81 14.70 -8.10 -9.59
CA ASP A 81 13.61 -7.39 -10.24
C ASP A 81 12.80 -6.49 -9.31
N ALA A 82 12.73 -6.82 -8.03
CA ALA A 82 11.94 -6.10 -7.02
C ALA A 82 12.81 -5.40 -5.96
N ALA A 83 14.15 -5.53 -6.07
CA ALA A 83 15.09 -5.13 -5.03
C ALA A 83 15.29 -3.63 -4.90
N VAL A 84 15.13 -2.90 -5.99
CA VAL A 84 15.53 -1.49 -6.08
C VAL A 84 14.34 -0.66 -6.56
N TYR A 85 14.20 0.51 -5.97
CA TYR A 85 13.30 1.56 -6.44
C TYR A 85 14.11 2.78 -6.84
N THR A 86 13.55 3.56 -7.76
CA THR A 86 14.17 4.78 -8.25
C THR A 86 13.11 5.86 -8.39
N PHE A 87 13.40 7.06 -7.91
CA PHE A 87 12.49 8.20 -8.07
C PHE A 87 13.26 9.49 -8.38
N PRO A 88 12.69 10.39 -9.20
CA PRO A 88 13.26 11.70 -9.44
C PRO A 88 13.11 12.59 -8.21
N ARG A 89 14.17 13.33 -7.86
CA ARG A 89 14.16 14.36 -6.83
C ARG A 89 14.79 15.64 -7.39
N GLY A 90 13.96 16.48 -7.95
CA GLY A 90 14.44 17.65 -8.71
C GLY A 90 15.20 17.21 -9.96
N LYS A 91 16.48 17.57 -10.07
CA LYS A 91 17.35 17.17 -11.20
C LYS A 91 18.06 15.84 -10.98
N GLU A 92 18.00 15.29 -9.79
CA GLU A 92 18.70 14.05 -9.40
C GLU A 92 17.74 12.86 -9.37
N THR A 93 18.30 11.69 -9.56
CA THR A 93 17.58 10.42 -9.42
C THR A 93 18.05 9.73 -8.14
N VAL A 94 17.14 9.55 -7.19
CA VAL A 94 17.41 8.82 -5.96
C VAL A 94 17.09 7.35 -6.17
N THR A 95 18.09 6.50 -5.92
CA THR A 95 17.95 5.04 -5.98
C THR A 95 18.14 4.47 -4.58
N GLY A 96 17.29 3.52 -4.20
CA GLY A 96 17.37 2.89 -2.89
C GLY A 96 16.88 1.44 -2.87
N PRO A 97 17.26 0.67 -1.82
CA PRO A 97 16.79 -0.68 -1.64
C PRO A 97 15.29 -0.69 -1.24
N SER A 98 14.52 -1.58 -1.87
CA SER A 98 13.12 -1.81 -1.51
C SER A 98 13.00 -2.48 -0.14
N ILE A 99 11.78 -2.55 0.41
CA ILE A 99 11.54 -3.32 1.63
C ILE A 99 11.92 -4.79 1.44
N ARG A 100 11.70 -5.36 0.25
CA ARG A 100 12.04 -6.76 -0.05
C ARG A 100 13.53 -7.02 0.03
N LEU A 101 14.36 -6.11 -0.48
CA LEU A 101 15.81 -6.21 -0.33
C LEU A 101 16.21 -5.99 1.13
N ALA A 102 15.63 -5.03 1.84
CA ALA A 102 15.92 -4.80 3.25
C ALA A 102 15.65 -6.05 4.11
N GLU A 103 14.54 -6.73 3.89
CA GLU A 103 14.20 -7.99 4.57
C GLU A 103 15.19 -9.11 4.25
N VAL A 104 15.66 -9.19 2.99
CA VAL A 104 16.70 -10.15 2.59
C VAL A 104 18.03 -9.82 3.26
N LEU A 105 18.39 -8.54 3.35
CA LEU A 105 19.57 -8.08 4.09
C LEU A 105 19.49 -8.52 5.55
N ALA A 106 18.41 -8.19 6.26
CA ALA A 106 18.26 -8.54 7.67
C ALA A 106 18.29 -10.06 7.91
N ARG A 107 17.56 -10.84 7.09
CA ARG A 107 17.51 -12.30 7.21
C ARG A 107 18.87 -12.97 7.03
N ASN A 108 19.69 -12.50 6.09
CA ASN A 108 21.00 -13.07 5.82
C ASN A 108 22.10 -12.46 6.70
N TRP A 109 21.92 -11.21 7.17
CA TRP A 109 22.77 -10.62 8.20
C TRP A 109 22.71 -11.43 9.49
N GLY A 110 21.51 -11.89 9.84
CA GLY A 110 21.29 -12.81 10.97
C GLY A 110 21.31 -12.10 12.32
N ASN A 111 20.98 -12.86 13.36
CA ASN A 111 20.97 -12.41 14.75
C ASN A 111 20.29 -11.05 14.96
N CYS A 112 19.19 -10.81 14.25
CA CYS A 112 18.42 -9.58 14.38
C CYS A 112 16.92 -9.88 14.33
N THR A 113 16.14 -9.00 14.90
CA THR A 113 14.68 -8.99 14.81
C THR A 113 14.20 -7.63 14.32
N PHE A 114 13.11 -7.62 13.58
CA PHE A 114 12.50 -6.40 13.06
C PHE A 114 11.00 -6.58 12.90
N GLY A 115 10.26 -5.50 12.92
CA GLY A 115 8.82 -5.52 12.79
C GLY A 115 8.17 -4.21 13.14
N TYR A 116 6.89 -4.26 13.41
CA TYR A 116 6.16 -3.13 13.96
C TYR A 116 5.16 -3.60 15.03
N GLU A 117 4.79 -2.67 15.89
CA GLU A 117 3.82 -2.84 16.95
C GLU A 117 2.82 -1.69 16.89
N VAL A 118 1.56 -2.01 17.06
CA VAL A 118 0.52 -1.00 17.30
C VAL A 118 0.46 -0.77 18.81
N LEU A 119 0.96 0.37 19.27
CA LEU A 119 1.05 0.70 20.69
C LEU A 119 -0.29 1.17 21.25
N GLU A 120 -1.06 1.89 20.43
CA GLU A 120 -2.33 2.46 20.84
C GLU A 120 -3.25 2.61 19.62
N ARG A 121 -4.54 2.40 19.83
CA ARG A 121 -5.61 2.79 18.91
C ARG A 121 -6.58 3.69 19.63
N ARG A 122 -6.89 4.83 19.07
CA ARG A 122 -7.78 5.84 19.62
C ARG A 122 -8.64 6.47 18.56
N GLN A 123 -9.68 7.18 18.99
CA GLN A 123 -10.51 7.99 18.09
C GLN A 123 -10.50 9.45 18.56
N ASP A 124 -10.62 10.37 17.62
CA ASP A 124 -10.83 11.78 17.92
C ASP A 124 -12.32 12.10 18.18
N ASN A 125 -12.59 13.34 18.56
CA ASN A 125 -13.95 13.81 18.85
C ASN A 125 -14.90 13.77 17.63
N HIS A 126 -14.37 13.54 16.44
CA HIS A 126 -15.12 13.40 15.19
C HIS A 126 -15.30 11.93 14.77
N GLY A 127 -14.88 10.98 15.64
CA GLY A 127 -14.95 9.56 15.38
C GLY A 127 -14.00 9.07 14.30
N VAL A 128 -12.89 9.79 14.07
CA VAL A 128 -11.81 9.36 13.20
C VAL A 128 -10.79 8.59 14.02
N GLY A 129 -10.47 7.37 13.59
CA GLY A 129 -9.49 6.53 14.25
C GLY A 129 -8.05 6.96 13.98
N TYR A 130 -7.18 6.65 14.93
CA TYR A 130 -5.73 6.82 14.85
C TYR A 130 -5.05 5.61 15.46
N SER A 131 -3.91 5.21 14.88
CA SER A 131 -3.01 4.23 15.46
C SER A 131 -1.66 4.88 15.74
N VAL A 132 -1.12 4.63 16.92
CA VAL A 132 0.27 4.93 17.26
C VAL A 132 1.08 3.67 17.00
N ILE A 133 2.02 3.73 16.07
CA ILE A 133 2.77 2.58 15.57
C ILE A 133 4.24 2.79 15.83
N ARG A 134 4.92 1.76 16.30
CA ARG A 134 6.38 1.69 16.42
C ARG A 134 6.92 0.66 15.47
N ALA A 135 7.70 1.07 14.47
CA ALA A 135 8.52 0.20 13.66
C ALA A 135 9.92 0.10 14.27
N TYR A 136 10.54 -1.07 14.22
CA TYR A 136 11.84 -1.31 14.83
C TYR A 136 12.70 -2.29 14.04
N ALA A 137 14.00 -2.23 14.30
CA ALA A 137 14.99 -3.26 14.01
C ALA A 137 15.97 -3.34 15.19
N TRP A 138 16.31 -4.53 15.60
CA TRP A 138 17.17 -4.80 16.73
C TRP A 138 18.23 -5.84 16.38
N ASP A 139 19.49 -5.43 16.47
CA ASP A 139 20.63 -6.32 16.40
C ASP A 139 20.89 -6.93 17.77
N LEU A 140 20.71 -8.24 17.88
CA LEU A 140 20.77 -8.97 19.15
C LEU A 140 22.21 -9.22 19.61
N GLU A 141 23.22 -9.12 18.73
CA GLU A 141 24.61 -9.27 19.11
C GLU A 141 25.18 -7.98 19.71
N THR A 142 24.99 -6.86 19.00
CA THR A 142 25.47 -5.55 19.40
C THR A 142 24.52 -4.85 20.38
N ASN A 143 23.33 -5.39 20.56
CA ASN A 143 22.24 -4.78 21.31
C ASN A 143 21.81 -3.40 20.76
N MET A 144 22.07 -3.13 19.49
CA MET A 144 21.65 -1.89 18.85
C MET A 144 20.17 -1.95 18.49
N TYR A 145 19.35 -1.16 19.18
CA TYR A 145 17.91 -1.05 18.94
C TYR A 145 17.56 0.25 18.25
N ILE A 146 16.98 0.16 17.07
CA ILE A 146 16.56 1.29 16.25
C ILE A 146 15.04 1.26 16.12
N SER A 147 14.37 2.33 16.47
CA SER A 147 12.92 2.42 16.34
C SER A 147 12.47 3.78 15.80
N ARG A 148 11.29 3.76 15.18
CA ARG A 148 10.59 4.95 14.69
C ARG A 148 9.13 4.86 15.07
N GLN A 149 8.69 5.78 15.91
CA GLN A 149 7.29 5.89 16.29
C GLN A 149 6.60 6.95 15.42
N PHE A 150 5.37 6.68 15.04
CA PHE A 150 4.56 7.59 14.24
C PHE A 150 3.08 7.39 14.52
N GLU A 151 2.32 8.44 14.31
CA GLU A 151 0.87 8.39 14.36
C GLU A 151 0.31 8.23 12.96
N LEU A 152 -0.70 7.40 12.81
CA LEU A 152 -1.37 7.10 11.58
C LEU A 152 -2.87 7.35 11.71
N LYS A 153 -3.37 8.28 10.94
CA LYS A 153 -4.80 8.57 10.84
C LYS A 153 -5.49 7.49 9.98
N HIS A 154 -6.59 6.93 10.46
CA HIS A 154 -7.42 5.98 9.71
C HIS A 154 -8.25 6.73 8.66
N TRP A 155 -7.54 7.24 7.67
CA TRP A 155 -8.10 8.12 6.66
C TRP A 155 -7.52 7.79 5.30
N ARG A 156 -8.39 7.61 4.31
CA ARG A 156 -7.96 7.50 2.91
C ARG A 156 -8.16 8.85 2.24
N THR A 157 -7.07 9.49 1.89
CA THR A 157 -7.11 10.76 1.16
C THR A 157 -7.51 10.49 -0.29
N THR A 158 -8.47 11.25 -0.79
CA THR A 158 -8.89 11.28 -2.19
C THR A 158 -8.80 12.72 -2.70
N LYS A 159 -8.92 12.93 -4.01
CA LYS A 159 -8.94 14.27 -4.60
C LYS A 159 -10.08 15.15 -4.06
N SER A 160 -11.20 14.52 -3.74
CA SER A 160 -12.39 15.21 -3.20
C SER A 160 -12.36 15.39 -1.67
N GLY A 161 -11.21 15.17 -1.01
CA GLY A 161 -11.01 15.37 0.42
C GLY A 161 -10.75 14.09 1.21
N GLY A 162 -11.24 12.96 0.78
CA GLY A 162 -11.03 11.66 1.44
C GLY A 162 -12.14 11.26 2.42
N TYR A 163 -12.01 10.06 3.00
CA TYR A 163 -12.98 9.47 3.92
C TYR A 163 -12.29 8.68 5.03
N LYS A 164 -12.99 8.51 6.15
CA LYS A 164 -12.53 7.70 7.27
C LYS A 164 -12.61 6.22 6.92
N LEU A 165 -11.58 5.47 7.32
CA LEU A 165 -11.59 4.02 7.28
C LEU A 165 -12.31 3.49 8.53
N THR A 166 -13.20 2.54 8.32
CA THR A 166 -13.99 1.88 9.37
C THR A 166 -13.88 0.37 9.31
N ASP A 167 -13.41 -0.16 8.20
CA ASP A 167 -13.16 -1.58 8.01
C ASP A 167 -11.81 -1.96 8.59
N ASP A 168 -11.77 -2.98 9.44
CA ASP A 168 -10.55 -3.41 10.15
C ASP A 168 -9.46 -3.89 9.19
N ARG A 169 -9.83 -4.49 8.06
CA ARG A 169 -8.89 -4.93 7.03
C ARG A 169 -8.24 -3.74 6.34
N ASP A 170 -9.02 -2.73 5.98
CA ASP A 170 -8.50 -1.52 5.35
C ASP A 170 -7.54 -0.77 6.29
N ILE A 171 -7.87 -0.73 7.60
CA ILE A 171 -7.01 -0.15 8.64
C ILE A 171 -5.72 -0.95 8.75
N TYR A 172 -5.81 -2.29 8.86
CA TYR A 172 -4.64 -3.16 8.94
C TYR A 172 -3.72 -3.01 7.73
N GLU A 173 -4.26 -3.01 6.51
CA GLU A 173 -3.47 -2.83 5.29
C GLU A 173 -2.78 -1.46 5.25
N LEU A 174 -3.46 -0.40 5.71
CA LEU A 174 -2.87 0.93 5.83
C LEU A 174 -1.73 0.95 6.86
N GLU A 175 -1.94 0.37 8.05
CA GLU A 175 -0.93 0.23 9.11
C GLU A 175 0.30 -0.53 8.59
N ALA A 176 0.11 -1.70 7.98
CA ALA A 176 1.18 -2.53 7.44
C ALA A 176 1.98 -1.80 6.35
N ASN A 177 1.32 -1.14 5.41
CA ASN A 177 1.97 -0.39 4.35
C ASN A 177 2.78 0.80 4.88
N MET A 178 2.26 1.51 5.86
CA MET A 178 2.96 2.65 6.45
C MET A 178 4.10 2.21 7.39
N ALA A 179 3.95 1.08 8.07
CA ALA A 179 5.00 0.49 8.90
C ALA A 179 6.16 -0.04 8.06
N SER A 180 5.91 -0.71 6.95
CA SER A 180 6.94 -1.33 6.10
C SER A 180 8.02 -0.33 5.64
N ARG A 181 7.63 0.91 5.33
CA ARG A 181 8.59 1.98 4.98
C ARG A 181 9.53 2.33 6.14
N ARG A 182 9.02 2.31 7.38
CA ARG A 182 9.80 2.63 8.57
C ARG A 182 10.65 1.44 9.00
N ILE A 183 10.13 0.22 8.88
CA ILE A 183 10.89 -1.03 9.08
C ILE A 183 12.08 -1.05 8.13
N ARG A 184 11.88 -0.79 6.84
CA ARG A 184 12.95 -0.66 5.87
C ARG A 184 14.03 0.32 6.34
N ALA A 185 13.63 1.52 6.80
CA ALA A 185 14.58 2.52 7.27
C ALA A 185 15.32 2.07 8.54
N CYS A 186 14.68 1.33 9.44
CA CYS A 186 15.33 0.76 10.62
C CYS A 186 16.34 -0.34 10.24
N ILE A 187 15.96 -1.24 9.35
CA ILE A 187 16.86 -2.30 8.86
C ILE A 187 18.09 -1.71 8.17
N LEU A 188 17.92 -0.73 7.28
CA LEU A 188 19.00 -0.11 6.54
C LEU A 188 19.94 0.73 7.44
N GLN A 189 19.48 1.14 8.61
CA GLN A 189 20.32 1.80 9.60
C GLN A 189 21.07 0.78 10.46
N MET A 190 20.54 -0.44 10.62
CA MET A 190 21.13 -1.53 11.38
C MET A 190 22.22 -2.27 10.58
N VAL A 191 21.95 -2.58 9.30
CA VAL A 191 22.91 -3.27 8.42
C VAL A 191 23.97 -2.28 7.94
N PRO A 192 25.27 -2.67 7.90
CA PRO A 192 26.33 -1.78 7.40
C PRO A 192 26.03 -1.23 5.99
N GLY A 193 26.38 0.04 5.80
CA GLY A 193 26.04 0.76 4.56
C GLY A 193 26.76 0.21 3.32
N ASP A 194 27.97 -0.28 3.46
CA ASP A 194 28.76 -0.92 2.40
C ASP A 194 28.12 -2.25 1.96
N VAL A 195 27.66 -3.09 2.90
CA VAL A 195 26.93 -4.31 2.61
C VAL A 195 25.64 -4.00 1.82
N THR A 196 24.92 -2.96 2.26
CA THR A 196 23.72 -2.50 1.56
C THR A 196 24.03 -2.03 0.13
N GLN A 197 25.09 -1.24 -0.05
CA GLN A 197 25.48 -0.73 -1.37
C GLN A 197 25.91 -1.83 -2.32
N ILE A 198 26.70 -2.80 -1.85
CA ILE A 198 27.13 -3.95 -2.63
C ILE A 198 25.92 -4.79 -3.06
N ALA A 199 24.95 -5.01 -2.16
CA ALA A 199 23.72 -5.73 -2.47
C ALA A 199 22.88 -5.03 -3.54
N VAL A 200 22.69 -3.69 -3.43
CA VAL A 200 21.99 -2.90 -4.44
C VAL A 200 22.68 -3.01 -5.80
N ALA A 201 24.02 -2.86 -5.83
CA ALA A 201 24.79 -3.00 -7.06
C ALA A 201 24.68 -4.39 -7.69
N ALA A 202 24.73 -5.45 -6.87
CA ALA A 202 24.56 -6.83 -7.32
C ALA A 202 23.17 -7.08 -7.90
N CYS A 203 22.10 -6.64 -7.24
CA CYS A 203 20.74 -6.74 -7.75
C CYS A 203 20.57 -6.00 -9.08
N ARG A 204 21.06 -4.76 -9.17
CA ARG A 204 21.00 -3.99 -10.44
C ARG A 204 21.77 -4.69 -11.56
N LYS A 205 22.95 -5.23 -11.28
CA LYS A 205 23.72 -6.01 -12.26
C LYS A 205 22.93 -7.23 -12.75
N THR A 206 22.33 -7.98 -11.85
CA THR A 206 21.51 -9.16 -12.20
C THR A 206 20.31 -8.77 -13.06
N ALA A 207 19.56 -7.73 -12.66
CA ALA A 207 18.42 -7.24 -13.41
C ALA A 207 18.81 -6.70 -14.79
N SER A 208 19.90 -5.92 -14.88
CA SER A 208 20.43 -5.38 -16.14
C SER A 208 20.89 -6.48 -17.09
N SER A 209 21.60 -7.49 -16.60
CA SER A 209 22.06 -8.62 -17.43
C SER A 209 20.89 -9.42 -18.00
N GLY A 210 19.87 -9.72 -17.18
CA GLY A 210 18.67 -10.43 -17.64
C GLY A 210 17.83 -9.61 -18.63
N LEU A 211 17.83 -8.28 -18.50
CA LEU A 211 17.20 -7.40 -19.47
C LEU A 211 18.01 -7.31 -20.78
N ALA A 212 19.34 -7.21 -20.71
CA ALA A 212 20.20 -7.16 -21.88
C ALA A 212 20.06 -8.41 -22.74
N GLU A 213 19.99 -9.59 -22.11
CA GLU A 213 19.77 -10.86 -22.81
C GLU A 213 18.42 -10.86 -23.57
N LYS A 214 17.33 -10.46 -22.91
CA LYS A 214 16.00 -10.37 -23.54
C LYS A 214 15.93 -9.31 -24.63
N MET A 215 16.68 -8.23 -24.50
CA MET A 215 16.70 -7.12 -25.47
C MET A 215 17.56 -7.41 -26.69
N ALA A 216 18.45 -8.40 -26.64
CA ALA A 216 19.27 -8.84 -27.77
C ALA A 216 18.45 -9.58 -28.84
N ASP A 217 17.42 -10.31 -28.42
CA ASP A 217 16.50 -10.98 -29.35
C ASP A 217 15.34 -10.04 -29.72
N LYS A 218 15.09 -9.87 -31.03
CA LYS A 218 14.11 -8.91 -31.54
C LYS A 218 12.69 -9.23 -31.09
N GLU A 219 12.30 -10.50 -31.08
CA GLU A 219 10.95 -10.91 -30.72
C GLU A 219 10.72 -10.76 -29.21
N GLN A 220 11.70 -11.17 -28.39
CA GLN A 220 11.64 -11.00 -26.93
C GLN A 220 11.65 -9.51 -26.54
N ARG A 221 12.44 -8.70 -27.25
CA ARG A 221 12.48 -7.24 -27.07
C ARG A 221 11.09 -6.63 -27.28
N GLU A 222 10.44 -6.92 -28.42
CA GLU A 222 9.10 -6.38 -28.70
C GLU A 222 8.05 -6.85 -27.69
N LYS A 223 8.08 -8.11 -27.30
CA LYS A 223 7.20 -8.67 -26.26
C LYS A 223 7.41 -7.96 -24.93
N LEU A 224 8.66 -7.78 -24.49
CA LEU A 224 9.01 -7.12 -23.24
C LEU A 224 8.56 -5.67 -23.22
N ILE A 225 8.88 -4.90 -24.27
CA ILE A 225 8.48 -3.48 -24.38
C ILE A 225 6.94 -3.36 -24.37
N SER A 226 6.26 -4.17 -25.17
CA SER A 226 4.80 -4.13 -25.27
C SER A 226 4.14 -4.53 -23.95
N ALA A 227 4.66 -5.53 -23.23
CA ALA A 227 4.18 -5.92 -21.92
C ALA A 227 4.38 -4.79 -20.90
N THR A 228 5.53 -4.13 -20.92
CA THR A 228 5.84 -3.02 -20.03
C THR A 228 4.90 -1.83 -20.29
N VAL A 229 4.71 -1.43 -21.55
CA VAL A 229 3.76 -0.36 -21.90
C VAL A 229 2.36 -0.68 -21.40
N ARG A 230 1.84 -1.90 -21.62
CA ARG A 230 0.53 -2.32 -21.14
C ARG A 230 0.38 -2.24 -19.62
N ILE A 231 1.47 -2.52 -18.87
CA ILE A 231 1.46 -2.40 -17.40
C ILE A 231 1.24 -0.93 -17.00
N TYR A 232 1.95 -0.01 -17.64
CA TYR A 232 1.84 1.41 -17.36
C TYR A 232 0.51 2.01 -17.86
N GLU A 233 0.00 1.58 -19.01
CA GLU A 233 -1.32 1.97 -19.51
C GLU A 233 -2.45 1.60 -18.51
N ARG A 234 -2.36 0.42 -17.87
CA ARG A 234 -3.29 0.04 -16.79
C ARG A 234 -3.22 0.97 -15.58
N MET A 235 -2.10 1.64 -15.38
CA MET A 235 -1.92 2.65 -14.33
C MET A 235 -2.36 4.05 -14.80
N GLY A 236 -2.80 4.19 -16.05
CA GLY A 236 -3.21 5.45 -16.66
C GLY A 236 -2.06 6.26 -17.25
N ILE A 237 -0.86 5.67 -17.36
CA ILE A 237 0.34 6.31 -17.91
C ILE A 237 0.46 5.90 -19.38
N SER A 238 0.44 6.88 -20.29
CA SER A 238 0.49 6.64 -21.74
C SER A 238 1.91 6.32 -22.23
N LEU A 239 1.99 5.79 -23.45
CA LEU A 239 3.29 5.60 -24.10
C LEU A 239 4.07 6.93 -24.27
N ALA A 240 3.37 8.03 -24.56
CA ALA A 240 4.00 9.34 -24.71
C ALA A 240 4.65 9.77 -23.38
N ASP A 241 3.98 9.55 -22.24
CA ASP A 241 4.54 9.85 -20.92
C ASP A 241 5.81 9.07 -20.63
N LEU A 242 5.86 7.80 -21.04
CA LEU A 242 7.05 6.96 -20.87
C LEU A 242 8.19 7.40 -21.78
N GLU A 243 7.90 7.80 -23.01
CA GLU A 243 8.90 8.34 -23.94
C GLU A 243 9.50 9.64 -23.41
N ASP A 244 8.68 10.52 -22.86
CA ASP A 244 9.12 11.78 -22.24
C ASP A 244 9.94 11.52 -20.97
N TYR A 245 9.49 10.59 -20.11
CA TYR A 245 10.23 10.21 -18.89
C TYR A 245 11.62 9.63 -19.21
N LEU A 246 11.72 8.82 -20.27
CA LEU A 246 12.98 8.21 -20.68
C LEU A 246 13.81 9.15 -21.57
N ASN A 247 13.22 10.22 -22.10
CA ASN A 247 13.77 11.06 -23.16
C ASN A 247 14.24 10.23 -24.38
N ALA A 248 13.45 9.21 -24.76
CA ALA A 248 13.76 8.28 -25.83
C ALA A 248 12.47 7.72 -26.44
N LYS A 249 12.45 7.60 -27.79
CA LYS A 249 11.33 6.95 -28.48
C LYS A 249 11.34 5.44 -28.25
N LYS A 250 10.16 4.82 -28.25
CA LYS A 250 9.97 3.38 -27.99
C LYS A 250 10.91 2.48 -28.79
N GLN A 251 11.17 2.82 -30.05
CA GLN A 251 12.07 2.07 -30.93
C GLN A 251 13.54 2.08 -30.47
N ASP A 252 13.94 3.12 -29.73
CA ASP A 252 15.30 3.34 -29.25
C ASP A 252 15.52 2.86 -27.80
N TRP A 253 14.50 2.24 -27.20
CA TRP A 253 14.62 1.77 -25.82
C TRP A 253 15.66 0.67 -25.68
N SER A 254 16.60 0.87 -24.77
CA SER A 254 17.67 -0.05 -24.40
C SER A 254 17.33 -0.84 -23.14
N ALA A 255 18.19 -1.79 -22.76
CA ALA A 255 18.07 -2.51 -21.50
C ALA A 255 18.09 -1.57 -20.28
N ASP A 256 18.87 -0.48 -20.34
CA ASP A 256 18.90 0.53 -19.27
C ASP A 256 17.57 1.28 -19.16
N HIS A 257 16.96 1.65 -20.28
CA HIS A 257 15.61 2.24 -20.26
C HIS A 257 14.58 1.29 -19.64
N MET A 258 14.64 0.01 -19.97
CA MET A 258 13.75 -1.00 -19.37
C MET A 258 14.00 -1.18 -17.87
N LEU A 259 15.27 -1.13 -17.43
CA LEU A 259 15.62 -1.18 -16.02
C LEU A 259 15.05 0.03 -15.26
N ARG A 260 15.21 1.23 -15.82
CA ARG A 260 14.65 2.47 -15.23
C ARG A 260 13.12 2.41 -15.10
N LEU A 261 12.41 1.91 -16.11
CA LEU A 261 10.97 1.70 -16.03
C LEU A 261 10.62 0.69 -14.93
N LYS A 262 11.36 -0.39 -14.83
CA LYS A 262 11.13 -1.40 -13.77
C LYS A 262 11.32 -0.82 -12.36
N GLU A 263 12.40 -0.08 -12.15
CA GLU A 263 12.67 0.61 -10.88
C GLU A 263 11.61 1.68 -10.56
N LEU A 264 11.14 2.42 -11.56
CA LEU A 264 10.03 3.37 -11.42
C LEU A 264 8.74 2.65 -11.01
N LYS A 265 8.42 1.53 -11.65
CA LYS A 265 7.26 0.72 -11.28
C LYS A 265 7.34 0.27 -9.83
N ASN A 266 8.49 -0.23 -9.39
CA ASN A 266 8.69 -0.62 -7.98
C ASN A 266 8.45 0.56 -7.03
N SER A 267 8.90 1.78 -7.42
CA SER A 267 8.69 3.00 -6.62
C SER A 267 7.21 3.33 -6.44
N ILE A 268 6.43 3.16 -7.51
CA ILE A 268 4.97 3.41 -7.50
C ILE A 268 4.26 2.33 -6.70
N ASP A 269 4.56 1.05 -6.94
CA ASP A 269 3.93 -0.09 -6.27
C ASP A 269 4.20 -0.08 -4.75
N ASP A 270 5.42 0.24 -4.34
CA ASP A 270 5.80 0.37 -2.93
C ASP A 270 5.29 1.69 -2.32
N GLY A 271 4.59 2.51 -3.13
CA GLY A 271 4.04 3.80 -2.72
C GLY A 271 5.10 4.80 -2.25
N VAL A 272 6.36 4.60 -2.63
CA VAL A 272 7.46 5.55 -2.35
C VAL A 272 7.25 6.84 -3.15
N LEU A 273 6.70 6.69 -4.37
CA LEU A 273 6.52 7.76 -5.33
C LEU A 273 5.07 7.78 -5.83
N PRO A 274 4.29 8.82 -5.51
CA PRO A 274 2.99 9.05 -6.11
C PRO A 274 3.11 9.25 -7.62
N ILE A 275 2.22 8.67 -8.42
CA ILE A 275 2.22 8.79 -9.89
C ILE A 275 2.24 10.27 -10.31
N GLY A 276 1.49 11.12 -9.62
CA GLY A 276 1.39 12.55 -9.92
C GLY A 276 2.68 13.36 -9.70
N GLU A 277 3.66 12.84 -8.98
CA GLU A 277 4.97 13.49 -8.85
C GLU A 277 5.84 13.28 -10.09
N VAL A 278 5.69 12.13 -10.76
CA VAL A 278 6.42 11.82 -12.00
C VAL A 278 5.67 12.35 -13.22
N PHE A 279 4.35 12.17 -13.21
CA PHE A 279 3.45 12.55 -14.30
C PHE A 279 2.41 13.55 -13.77
N PRO A 280 2.74 14.85 -13.72
CA PRO A 280 1.89 15.87 -13.07
C PRO A 280 0.48 15.96 -13.65
N HIS A 281 0.30 15.69 -14.94
CA HIS A 281 -1.02 15.67 -15.58
C HIS A 281 -1.90 14.50 -15.08
N LEU A 282 -1.28 13.46 -14.51
CA LEU A 282 -1.96 12.36 -13.82
C LEU A 282 -2.11 12.63 -12.32
N ALA A 283 -1.59 13.74 -11.83
CA ALA A 283 -1.76 14.17 -10.44
C ALA A 283 -3.24 14.34 -10.17
N GLY A 284 -3.91 13.25 -10.04
CA GLY A 284 -5.33 13.28 -9.94
C GLY A 284 -6.04 12.06 -10.51
N ASN A 285 -5.37 11.13 -11.18
CA ASN A 285 -5.94 9.88 -11.69
C ASN A 285 -5.78 8.75 -10.68
N ASP A 286 -6.22 8.97 -9.45
CA ASP A 286 -6.38 7.85 -8.51
C ASP A 286 -7.52 6.97 -9.04
N LYS A 287 -7.25 5.70 -9.36
CA LYS A 287 -8.24 4.74 -9.90
C LYS A 287 -9.49 4.60 -9.01
N ASN A 288 -9.40 5.08 -7.76
CA ASN A 288 -10.50 5.16 -6.80
C ASN A 288 -11.09 6.56 -6.63
N ALA A 289 -10.62 7.57 -7.39
CA ALA A 289 -11.23 8.89 -7.34
C ALA A 289 -12.61 8.82 -8.00
N THR A 290 -13.63 9.13 -7.23
CA THR A 290 -14.98 9.38 -7.77
C THR A 290 -15.03 10.78 -8.39
N VAL A 291 -15.99 11.00 -9.25
CA VAL A 291 -16.28 12.31 -9.86
C VAL A 291 -16.42 13.41 -8.81
N SER A 292 -16.08 14.67 -9.17
CA SER A 292 -16.30 15.81 -8.30
C SER A 292 -17.79 16.00 -8.00
N LYS A 293 -18.12 16.76 -6.94
CA LYS A 293 -19.53 17.07 -6.63
C LYS A 293 -20.23 17.75 -7.81
N GLU A 294 -19.53 18.65 -8.49
CA GLU A 294 -20.06 19.34 -9.68
C GLU A 294 -20.30 18.37 -10.83
N GLN A 295 -19.36 17.45 -11.07
CA GLN A 295 -19.51 16.41 -12.08
C GLN A 295 -20.63 15.42 -11.74
N ALA A 296 -20.77 15.03 -10.47
CA ALA A 296 -21.87 14.19 -10.03
C ALA A 296 -23.24 14.85 -10.20
N VAL A 297 -23.33 16.15 -9.90
CA VAL A 297 -24.52 16.96 -10.14
C VAL A 297 -24.82 17.06 -11.64
N ALA A 298 -23.80 17.29 -12.48
CA ALA A 298 -23.97 17.36 -13.94
C ALA A 298 -24.48 16.01 -14.52
N LEU A 299 -23.97 14.87 -14.05
CA LEU A 299 -24.47 13.55 -14.44
C LEU A 299 -25.93 13.33 -13.99
N MET A 300 -26.26 13.78 -12.78
CA MET A 300 -27.61 13.69 -12.24
C MET A 300 -28.60 14.57 -13.01
N GLU A 301 -28.20 15.79 -13.38
CA GLU A 301 -29.02 16.69 -14.19
C GLU A 301 -29.21 16.17 -15.61
N ALA A 302 -28.12 15.66 -16.22
CA ALA A 302 -28.20 15.00 -17.52
C ALA A 302 -29.16 13.80 -17.49
N ALA A 303 -29.11 12.96 -16.46
CA ALA A 303 -30.03 11.84 -16.28
C ALA A 303 -31.47 12.31 -16.06
N LYS A 304 -31.70 13.39 -15.33
CA LYS A 304 -33.04 14.01 -15.17
C LYS A 304 -33.60 14.49 -16.49
N ALA A 305 -32.77 15.10 -17.32
CA ALA A 305 -33.17 15.62 -18.63
C ALA A 305 -33.68 14.54 -19.59
N THR A 306 -33.24 13.28 -19.44
CA THR A 306 -33.71 12.15 -20.26
C THR A 306 -35.11 11.66 -19.89
N GLY A 307 -35.63 11.96 -18.70
CA GLY A 307 -36.88 11.45 -18.16
C GLY A 307 -36.83 9.96 -17.77
N ARG A 308 -35.71 9.24 -18.00
CA ARG A 308 -35.57 7.77 -17.82
C ARG A 308 -34.63 7.41 -16.65
N GLN A 309 -34.71 8.16 -15.54
CA GLN A 309 -33.83 8.00 -14.38
C GLN A 309 -33.77 6.59 -13.79
N GLY A 310 -34.89 5.87 -13.78
CA GLY A 310 -34.96 4.50 -13.26
C GLY A 310 -34.08 3.54 -14.06
N GLU A 311 -34.19 3.58 -15.38
CA GLU A 311 -33.43 2.72 -16.30
C GLU A 311 -31.93 3.05 -16.27
N ILE A 312 -31.58 4.35 -16.19
CA ILE A 312 -30.21 4.80 -16.04
C ILE A 312 -29.63 4.32 -14.70
N SER A 313 -30.40 4.41 -13.61
CA SER A 313 -29.99 3.91 -12.30
C SER A 313 -29.69 2.40 -12.32
N ASP A 314 -30.54 1.62 -13.00
CA ASP A 314 -30.34 0.17 -13.10
C ASP A 314 -29.15 -0.18 -14.01
N ALA A 315 -28.92 0.57 -15.08
CA ALA A 315 -27.74 0.42 -15.92
C ALA A 315 -26.45 0.74 -15.15
N LEU A 316 -26.45 1.80 -14.33
CA LEU A 316 -25.33 2.15 -13.47
C LEU A 316 -25.04 1.09 -12.41
N LYS A 317 -26.09 0.54 -11.77
CA LYS A 317 -25.92 -0.56 -10.80
C LYS A 317 -25.32 -1.81 -11.44
N LYS A 318 -25.74 -2.18 -12.65
CA LYS A 318 -25.13 -3.27 -13.43
C LYS A 318 -23.66 -3.00 -13.76
N ALA A 319 -23.28 -1.72 -13.92
CA ALA A 319 -21.89 -1.29 -14.13
C ALA A 319 -21.10 -1.17 -12.81
N GLY A 320 -21.67 -1.54 -11.65
CA GLY A 320 -21.03 -1.46 -10.34
C GLY A 320 -21.03 -0.07 -9.71
N ILE A 321 -21.88 0.85 -10.20
CA ILE A 321 -21.96 2.24 -9.70
C ILE A 321 -23.30 2.41 -8.97
N ALA A 322 -23.24 2.53 -7.63
CA ALA A 322 -24.45 2.62 -6.81
C ALA A 322 -25.12 4.00 -6.88
N LYS A 323 -24.34 5.07 -7.01
CA LYS A 323 -24.81 6.46 -7.09
C LYS A 323 -23.93 7.24 -8.07
N PHE A 324 -24.43 8.34 -8.64
CA PHE A 324 -23.65 9.22 -9.51
C PHE A 324 -22.37 9.72 -8.83
N ALA A 325 -22.41 9.99 -7.54
CA ALA A 325 -21.24 10.40 -6.76
C ALA A 325 -20.17 9.30 -6.62
N ASP A 326 -20.54 8.03 -6.78
CA ASP A 326 -19.64 6.88 -6.70
C ASP A 326 -19.02 6.54 -8.06
N THR A 327 -19.33 7.31 -9.10
CA THR A 327 -18.78 7.10 -10.45
C THR A 327 -17.27 7.31 -10.41
N PRO A 328 -16.45 6.32 -10.82
CA PRO A 328 -15.00 6.54 -10.94
C PRO A 328 -14.72 7.69 -11.91
N ALA A 329 -13.82 8.60 -11.54
CA ALA A 329 -13.49 9.78 -12.37
C ALA A 329 -13.01 9.38 -13.77
N ALA A 330 -12.30 8.26 -13.90
CA ALA A 330 -11.86 7.70 -15.17
C ALA A 330 -13.02 7.24 -16.07
N ARG A 331 -14.21 7.00 -15.51
CA ARG A 331 -15.41 6.55 -16.23
C ARG A 331 -16.44 7.66 -16.42
N TYR A 332 -16.07 8.92 -16.12
CA TYR A 332 -16.99 10.06 -16.22
C TYR A 332 -17.58 10.21 -17.64
N GLU A 333 -16.73 10.22 -18.66
CA GLU A 333 -17.19 10.36 -20.06
C GLU A 333 -17.95 9.11 -20.56
N GLU A 334 -17.59 7.92 -20.10
CA GLU A 334 -18.32 6.68 -20.38
C GLU A 334 -19.76 6.76 -19.82
N VAL A 335 -19.88 7.15 -18.55
CA VAL A 335 -21.20 7.29 -17.88
C VAL A 335 -22.00 8.42 -18.52
N LYS A 336 -21.39 9.52 -18.87
CA LYS A 336 -22.03 10.64 -19.57
C LYS A 336 -22.56 10.22 -20.93
N SER A 337 -21.78 9.47 -21.71
CA SER A 337 -22.19 8.89 -23.00
C SER A 337 -23.33 7.88 -22.83
N LEU A 338 -23.25 7.05 -21.79
CA LEU A 338 -24.32 6.12 -21.46
C LEU A 338 -25.64 6.86 -21.18
N ILE A 339 -25.60 7.93 -20.36
CA ILE A 339 -26.79 8.74 -20.07
C ILE A 339 -27.35 9.38 -21.35
N ALA A 340 -26.48 9.92 -22.21
CA ALA A 340 -26.87 10.52 -23.47
C ALA A 340 -27.57 9.52 -24.42
N SER A 341 -27.16 8.24 -24.41
CA SER A 341 -27.78 7.19 -25.22
C SER A 341 -29.25 6.93 -24.86
N PHE A 342 -29.66 7.20 -23.63
CA PHE A 342 -31.06 7.12 -23.19
C PHE A 342 -31.90 8.31 -23.66
N GLY A 343 -31.26 9.47 -23.95
CA GLY A 343 -31.96 10.65 -24.48
C GLY A 343 -32.24 10.60 -25.97
N THR A 344 -31.53 9.75 -26.73
CA THR A 344 -31.65 9.66 -28.20
C THR A 344 -32.72 8.64 -28.68
N GLN A 345 -33.30 7.83 -27.77
CA GLN A 345 -34.38 6.94 -28.12
C GLN A 345 -35.73 7.68 -28.02
N GLU A 346 -36.40 7.92 -29.15
CA GLU A 346 -37.73 8.49 -29.22
C GLU A 346 -38.71 7.73 -28.31
N GLN A 347 -39.52 8.48 -27.56
CA GLN A 347 -40.62 7.92 -26.75
C GLN A 347 -41.59 7.21 -27.71
N PRO A 348 -42.05 5.99 -27.41
CA PRO A 348 -43.17 5.43 -28.13
C PRO A 348 -44.38 6.35 -27.92
N ALA A 349 -45.00 6.78 -29.02
CA ALA A 349 -46.16 7.67 -29.07
C ALA A 349 -47.23 7.20 -28.10
N LYS A 350 -47.71 8.09 -27.22
CA LYS A 350 -48.96 7.86 -26.48
C LYS A 350 -50.10 7.72 -27.47
N ILE A 351 -50.69 6.54 -27.57
CA ILE A 351 -51.94 6.32 -28.25
C ILE A 351 -53.02 6.98 -27.39
N GLU A 352 -53.50 8.14 -27.81
CA GLU A 352 -54.75 8.73 -27.31
C GLU A 352 -55.93 7.85 -27.75
N GLY A 353 -56.44 7.06 -26.80
CA GLY A 353 -57.69 6.33 -26.95
C GLY A 353 -58.89 7.26 -26.95
N GLY A 354 -59.59 7.28 -28.06
CA GLY A 354 -60.76 8.12 -28.30
C GLY A 354 -61.90 7.88 -27.32
N SER A 355 -62.55 8.96 -27.09
CA SER A 355 -63.84 9.09 -26.41
C SER A 355 -64.92 8.14 -27.00
N ASP A 356 -65.61 7.40 -26.16
CA ASP A 356 -67.02 7.01 -26.47
C ASP A 356 -67.89 7.20 -25.23
N LYS A 357 -69.06 7.78 -25.54
CA LYS A 357 -70.10 8.24 -24.65
C LYS A 357 -70.90 7.10 -24.01
N PRO A 358 -71.64 7.36 -22.94
CA PRO A 358 -72.46 6.39 -22.23
C PRO A 358 -73.86 6.20 -22.89
N VAL A 359 -74.38 5.02 -22.86
CA VAL A 359 -75.79 4.66 -23.19
C VAL A 359 -76.42 3.91 -22.02
N PRO A 360 -77.72 4.10 -21.73
CA PRO A 360 -78.28 4.02 -20.39
C PRO A 360 -78.90 2.65 -20.02
N SER A 361 -79.17 2.59 -18.70
CA SER A 361 -79.92 1.58 -17.95
C SER A 361 -81.13 0.96 -18.58
N GLU A 362 -81.34 -0.28 -18.23
CA GLU A 362 -82.62 -1.00 -17.89
C GLU A 362 -82.22 -2.46 -17.64
N GLY A 363 -82.51 -3.15 -16.59
CA GLY A 363 -83.66 -3.21 -15.77
C GLY A 363 -83.91 -4.67 -15.44
N LYS A 364 -84.02 -5.01 -14.17
CA LYS A 364 -84.85 -6.03 -13.54
C LYS A 364 -84.59 -7.53 -13.73
N GLU A 365 -84.56 -8.20 -12.58
CA GLU A 365 -85.21 -9.42 -12.13
C GLU A 365 -84.59 -10.75 -12.59
N LYS A 366 -84.14 -11.52 -11.72
CA LYS A 366 -84.66 -12.29 -10.59
C LYS A 366 -83.57 -12.83 -9.71
#